data_80f1dea58c0b69a7a9936235a4148c74
#
_entry.id   80f1dea58c0b69a7a9936235a4148c74
#
_cell.length_a   1.000
_cell.length_b   1.000
_cell.length_c   1.000
_cell.angle_alpha   90.00
_cell.angle_beta   90.00
_cell.angle_gamma   90.00
#
_symmetry.space_group_name_H-M   'P 1'
#
loop_
_entity.id
_entity.type
_entity.pdbx_description
1 polymer ?
#
loop_
_entity_poly.entity_id
_entity_poly.type
_entity_poly.pdbx_seq_one_letter_code
_entity_poly.pdbx_strand_id
1 'polypeptide(L)'
;MGALMRLKEGLANTKPFKGLTIGCVLHDTKETANLVRTLEAAGAYVVLGPSNPLSTQDDVVAALAKSGTSVFAWKGMSKRDYYQALESVIGVLKSQIAKSKSQKIVTIDDGLDLVSLIHSKYQDLIPSIIGGAEETTTGVNRLRAMVADGALKYPMVAVNDSRTKHLMDNYIGTGQSTIDGILRATGGVLLAGKVFVVAGFGECGKGVAARADGMGARVVVVEVDPFRALQATMEGYEVMTMTQAAKVGDMFVTVTGNKHVISAEHIKLMKDGALIANAGHFDIEIDVVGLHALASKVVEIRPQLQEFYVPTGMQNAKIKNQNGNAKFKKIYLLGEGRLVNLAAAEGHPSTIMAMSFANQTMAVDYLLKNEGKLAPDVYVLPRELDDRIAKLQLESMGITIDAQTREQKHYSESWRHGT
;
A
#
# COMPACT_ATOMS: atom_id res chain seq x y z
N MET A 1 -2.99 -11.77 14.48
CA MET A 1 -2.21 -12.09 13.24
C MET A 1 -2.04 -13.61 13.06
N GLY A 2 -3.17 -14.31 12.87
CA GLY A 2 -3.26 -15.78 12.96
C GLY A 2 -2.29 -16.55 12.05
N ALA A 3 -2.40 -16.42 10.73
CA ALA A 3 -1.56 -17.15 9.78
C ALA A 3 -0.06 -16.89 10.02
N LEU A 4 0.34 -15.64 10.23
CA LEU A 4 1.74 -15.28 10.47
C LEU A 4 2.28 -15.90 11.77
N MET A 5 1.50 -15.90 12.85
CA MET A 5 1.95 -16.48 14.13
C MET A 5 2.12 -17.99 14.04
N ARG A 6 1.23 -18.69 13.34
CA ARG A 6 1.39 -20.14 13.09
C ARG A 6 2.63 -20.45 12.23
N LEU A 7 2.93 -19.63 11.22
CA LEU A 7 4.18 -19.74 10.47
C LEU A 7 5.40 -19.52 11.38
N LYS A 8 5.37 -18.49 12.23
CA LYS A 8 6.43 -18.18 13.17
C LYS A 8 6.78 -19.37 14.07
N GLU A 9 5.77 -20.04 14.64
CA GLU A 9 5.95 -21.22 15.49
C GLU A 9 6.71 -22.35 14.76
N GLY A 10 6.33 -22.65 13.51
CA GLY A 10 7.02 -23.65 12.70
C GLY A 10 8.44 -23.27 12.31
N LEU A 11 8.65 -22.02 11.90
CA LEU A 11 9.94 -21.50 11.46
C LEU A 11 10.93 -21.32 12.59
N ALA A 12 10.50 -20.97 13.79
CA ALA A 12 11.37 -20.79 14.97
C ALA A 12 12.09 -22.07 15.36
N ASN A 13 11.47 -23.24 15.14
CA ASN A 13 12.07 -24.53 15.45
C ASN A 13 13.14 -24.95 14.43
N THR A 14 12.94 -24.64 13.15
CA THR A 14 13.81 -25.08 12.05
C THR A 14 14.87 -24.06 11.65
N LYS A 15 14.62 -22.77 11.92
CA LYS A 15 15.47 -21.61 11.60
C LYS A 15 16.01 -21.63 10.16
N PRO A 16 15.14 -21.76 9.14
CA PRO A 16 15.54 -21.91 7.75
C PRO A 16 16.25 -20.68 7.18
N PHE A 17 16.11 -19.50 7.80
CA PHE A 17 16.69 -18.23 7.34
C PHE A 17 18.03 -17.91 8.02
N LYS A 18 18.63 -18.89 8.71
CA LYS A 18 19.97 -18.72 9.32
C LYS A 18 21.02 -18.41 8.23
N GLY A 19 21.77 -17.33 8.42
CA GLY A 19 22.76 -16.84 7.46
C GLY A 19 22.17 -15.97 6.35
N LEU A 20 20.89 -15.57 6.46
CA LEU A 20 20.23 -14.63 5.57
C LEU A 20 20.16 -13.24 6.22
N THR A 21 20.46 -12.20 5.47
CA THR A 21 20.14 -10.81 5.84
C THR A 21 18.97 -10.32 5.00
N ILE A 22 17.95 -9.77 5.66
CA ILE A 22 16.75 -9.26 4.99
C ILE A 22 16.69 -7.75 5.17
N GLY A 23 16.77 -7.02 4.06
CA GLY A 23 16.52 -5.58 4.01
C GLY A 23 15.04 -5.33 3.77
N CYS A 24 14.37 -4.76 4.78
CA CYS A 24 12.95 -4.42 4.70
C CYS A 24 12.77 -2.91 4.56
N VAL A 25 11.98 -2.47 3.59
CA VAL A 25 11.48 -1.10 3.46
C VAL A 25 9.97 -1.17 3.37
N LEU A 26 9.31 -0.94 4.52
CA LEU A 26 7.88 -1.18 4.72
C LEU A 26 7.25 -0.03 5.50
N HIS A 27 5.92 -0.04 5.60
CA HIS A 27 5.23 0.80 6.58
C HIS A 27 5.47 0.25 8.00
N ASP A 28 6.13 1.04 8.86
CA ASP A 28 6.62 0.59 10.17
C ASP A 28 5.51 0.61 11.22
N THR A 29 4.60 -0.35 11.13
CA THR A 29 3.46 -0.52 12.03
C THR A 29 3.67 -1.67 13.00
N LYS A 30 2.77 -1.80 13.98
CA LYS A 30 2.74 -2.95 14.91
C LYS A 30 2.64 -4.31 14.18
N GLU A 31 2.01 -4.34 13.02
CA GLU A 31 1.92 -5.52 12.17
C GLU A 31 3.27 -5.85 11.55
N THR A 32 3.97 -4.84 11.04
CA THR A 32 5.34 -4.97 10.49
C THR A 32 6.32 -5.46 11.54
N ALA A 33 6.20 -5.01 12.79
CA ALA A 33 7.00 -5.55 13.88
C ALA A 33 6.80 -7.06 14.09
N ASN A 34 5.60 -7.58 13.85
CA ASN A 34 5.35 -9.02 13.91
C ASN A 34 5.96 -9.79 12.73
N LEU A 35 6.02 -9.19 11.52
CA LEU A 35 6.77 -9.75 10.40
C LEU A 35 8.27 -9.83 10.74
N VAL A 36 8.86 -8.70 11.18
CA VAL A 36 10.28 -8.63 11.56
C VAL A 36 10.61 -9.72 12.58
N ARG A 37 9.84 -9.81 13.66
CA ARG A 37 10.02 -10.85 14.70
C ARG A 37 9.81 -12.28 14.19
N THR A 38 9.04 -12.47 13.12
CA THR A 38 8.84 -13.78 12.49
C THR A 38 10.08 -14.15 11.68
N LEU A 39 10.62 -13.24 10.91
CA LEU A 39 11.84 -13.43 10.12
C LEU A 39 13.05 -13.65 11.02
N GLU A 40 13.19 -12.89 12.11
CA GLU A 40 14.24 -13.07 13.13
C GLU A 40 14.12 -14.43 13.85
N ALA A 41 12.89 -14.84 14.22
CA ALA A 41 12.66 -16.16 14.82
C ALA A 41 13.04 -17.29 13.86
N ALA A 42 12.86 -17.10 12.56
CA ALA A 42 13.31 -18.02 11.51
C ALA A 42 14.84 -17.99 11.29
N GLY A 43 15.58 -17.13 12.00
CA GLY A 43 17.05 -17.07 12.00
C GLY A 43 17.66 -15.99 11.12
N ALA A 44 16.87 -15.14 10.47
CA ALA A 44 17.38 -14.04 9.66
C ALA A 44 17.94 -12.90 10.51
N TYR A 45 18.91 -12.17 9.96
CA TYR A 45 19.24 -10.83 10.41
C TYR A 45 18.38 -9.82 9.64
N VAL A 46 17.57 -9.03 10.34
CA VAL A 46 16.64 -8.08 9.71
C VAL A 46 17.11 -6.65 9.92
N VAL A 47 17.02 -5.84 8.87
CA VAL A 47 17.19 -4.39 8.93
C VAL A 47 15.95 -3.73 8.33
N LEU A 48 15.40 -2.74 9.02
CA LEU A 48 14.13 -2.09 8.69
C LEU A 48 14.33 -0.61 8.40
N GLY A 49 13.74 -0.13 7.31
CA GLY A 49 13.59 1.27 6.93
C GLY A 49 12.16 1.57 6.48
N PRO A 50 11.79 2.87 6.39
CA PRO A 50 10.43 3.29 6.11
C PRO A 50 10.11 3.21 4.61
N SER A 51 8.88 2.89 4.24
CA SER A 51 8.37 3.06 2.87
C SER A 51 7.61 4.39 2.67
N ASN A 52 7.28 5.09 3.75
CA ASN A 52 6.59 6.38 3.70
C ASN A 52 6.93 7.24 4.92
N PRO A 53 7.21 8.56 4.74
CA PRO A 53 7.57 9.47 5.83
C PRO A 53 6.53 9.64 6.93
N LEU A 54 5.24 9.41 6.67
CA LEU A 54 4.15 9.63 7.63
C LEU A 54 3.56 8.35 8.23
N SER A 55 4.01 7.16 7.79
CA SER A 55 3.39 5.87 8.17
C SER A 55 4.07 5.18 9.35
N THR A 56 5.22 5.66 9.82
CA THR A 56 5.95 5.05 10.93
C THR A 56 5.21 5.28 12.26
N GLN A 57 5.08 4.22 13.06
CA GLN A 57 4.65 4.27 14.46
C GLN A 57 5.91 4.30 15.35
N ASP A 58 6.21 5.47 15.93
CA ASP A 58 7.49 5.72 16.63
C ASP A 58 7.70 4.82 17.86
N ASP A 59 6.65 4.49 18.58
CA ASP A 59 6.67 3.57 19.71
C ASP A 59 7.03 2.13 19.28
N VAL A 60 6.54 1.70 18.11
CA VAL A 60 6.81 0.39 17.53
C VAL A 60 8.27 0.27 17.11
N VAL A 61 8.79 1.25 16.37
CA VAL A 61 10.20 1.23 15.92
C VAL A 61 11.16 1.36 17.11
N ALA A 62 10.81 2.15 18.12
CA ALA A 62 11.58 2.24 19.38
C ALA A 62 11.62 0.90 20.11
N ALA A 63 10.50 0.15 20.14
CA ALA A 63 10.45 -1.18 20.74
C ALA A 63 11.29 -2.21 19.96
N LEU A 64 11.28 -2.15 18.62
CA LEU A 64 12.14 -3.00 17.77
C LEU A 64 13.62 -2.67 17.98
N ALA A 65 14.00 -1.40 17.97
CA ALA A 65 15.38 -0.98 18.21
C ALA A 65 15.87 -1.43 19.61
N LYS A 66 15.03 -1.28 20.64
CA LYS A 66 15.33 -1.76 21.99
C LYS A 66 15.54 -3.27 22.05
N SER A 67 14.85 -4.04 21.21
CA SER A 67 15.04 -5.51 21.12
C SER A 67 16.25 -5.94 20.30
N GLY A 68 17.00 -5.01 19.70
CA GLY A 68 18.22 -5.26 18.96
C GLY A 68 18.06 -5.30 17.43
N THR A 69 16.87 -5.06 16.91
CA THR A 69 16.65 -4.94 15.45
C THR A 69 17.26 -3.62 14.96
N SER A 70 17.96 -3.65 13.82
CA SER A 70 18.45 -2.43 13.15
C SER A 70 17.30 -1.72 12.46
N VAL A 71 16.90 -0.54 12.96
CA VAL A 71 15.77 0.25 12.44
C VAL A 71 16.19 1.68 12.16
N PHE A 72 15.78 2.21 10.99
CA PHE A 72 16.09 3.57 10.53
C PHE A 72 14.80 4.28 10.10
N ALA A 73 13.85 4.47 11.01
CA ALA A 73 12.55 5.05 10.71
C ALA A 73 12.04 5.92 11.85
N TRP A 74 11.32 7.00 11.51
CA TRP A 74 10.50 7.81 12.43
C TRP A 74 9.42 8.56 11.66
N LYS A 75 8.35 8.97 12.33
CA LYS A 75 7.25 9.71 11.71
C LYS A 75 7.65 11.16 11.45
N GLY A 76 7.27 11.68 10.29
CA GLY A 76 7.54 13.07 9.92
C GLY A 76 8.91 13.30 9.30
N MET A 77 9.51 12.27 8.72
CA MET A 77 10.77 12.40 7.97
C MET A 77 10.64 13.41 6.83
N SER A 78 11.67 14.23 6.63
CA SER A 78 11.82 14.97 5.38
C SER A 78 12.16 13.99 4.23
N LYS A 79 11.97 14.40 2.98
CA LYS A 79 12.39 13.62 1.82
C LYS A 79 13.88 13.25 1.87
N ARG A 80 14.73 14.16 2.38
CA ARG A 80 16.15 13.90 2.55
C ARG A 80 16.40 12.79 3.58
N ASP A 81 15.75 12.88 4.73
CA ASP A 81 15.91 11.90 5.82
C ASP A 81 15.42 10.52 5.38
N TYR A 82 14.32 10.48 4.64
CA TYR A 82 13.79 9.26 4.05
C TYR A 82 14.83 8.52 3.18
N TYR A 83 15.47 9.22 2.23
CA TYR A 83 16.51 8.60 1.41
C TYR A 83 17.77 8.26 2.20
N GLN A 84 18.13 9.04 3.22
CA GLN A 84 19.23 8.69 4.13
C GLN A 84 18.93 7.42 4.95
N ALA A 85 17.68 7.19 5.35
CA ALA A 85 17.26 5.97 6.02
C ALA A 85 17.43 4.74 5.10
N LEU A 86 17.00 4.84 3.83
CA LEU A 86 17.23 3.80 2.83
C LEU A 86 18.72 3.51 2.62
N GLU A 87 19.56 4.55 2.53
CA GLU A 87 21.00 4.40 2.43
C GLU A 87 21.61 3.76 3.68
N SER A 88 21.04 4.01 4.87
CA SER A 88 21.45 3.35 6.13
C SER A 88 21.09 1.86 6.12
N VAL A 89 19.92 1.47 5.62
CA VAL A 89 19.55 0.07 5.38
C VAL A 89 20.60 -0.59 4.48
N ILE A 90 20.92 0.01 3.34
CA ILE A 90 21.94 -0.49 2.40
C ILE A 90 23.32 -0.59 3.07
N GLY A 91 23.71 0.37 3.90
CA GLY A 91 24.95 0.36 4.67
C GLY A 91 25.06 -0.86 5.59
N VAL A 92 23.94 -1.23 6.25
CA VAL A 92 23.89 -2.45 7.07
C VAL A 92 24.00 -3.71 6.21
N LEU A 93 23.30 -3.79 5.07
CA LEU A 93 23.42 -4.91 4.13
C LEU A 93 24.89 -5.11 3.71
N LYS A 94 25.58 -4.05 3.31
CA LYS A 94 27.01 -4.09 2.97
C LYS A 94 27.88 -4.57 4.13
N SER A 95 27.62 -4.10 5.34
CA SER A 95 28.38 -4.49 6.53
C SER A 95 28.22 -5.97 6.86
N GLN A 96 27.05 -6.56 6.64
CA GLN A 96 26.81 -7.99 6.88
C GLN A 96 27.55 -8.85 5.85
N ILE A 97 27.59 -8.47 4.57
CA ILE A 97 28.38 -9.14 3.54
C ILE A 97 29.88 -9.09 3.89
N ALA A 98 30.37 -7.95 4.37
CA ALA A 98 31.76 -7.80 4.76
C ALA A 98 32.17 -8.72 5.91
N LYS A 99 31.24 -9.06 6.81
CA LYS A 99 31.48 -10.01 7.93
C LYS A 99 31.57 -11.45 7.46
N SER A 100 30.85 -11.83 6.40
CA SER A 100 30.85 -13.19 5.87
C SER A 100 30.55 -13.21 4.39
N LYS A 101 31.47 -13.76 3.59
CA LYS A 101 31.26 -13.94 2.13
C LYS A 101 30.13 -14.90 1.77
N SER A 102 29.70 -15.74 2.72
CA SER A 102 28.52 -16.63 2.53
C SER A 102 27.20 -15.98 2.88
N GLN A 103 27.21 -14.70 3.28
CA GLN A 103 25.99 -13.98 3.61
C GLN A 103 25.17 -13.70 2.35
N LYS A 104 23.90 -14.07 2.38
CA LYS A 104 22.92 -13.86 1.33
C LYS A 104 21.95 -12.75 1.73
N ILE A 105 21.48 -12.02 0.75
CA ILE A 105 20.51 -10.94 0.95
C ILE A 105 19.17 -11.28 0.27
N VAL A 106 18.09 -10.95 0.94
CA VAL A 106 16.75 -10.79 0.35
C VAL A 106 16.26 -9.37 0.64
N THR A 107 15.57 -8.75 -0.32
CA THR A 107 14.88 -7.48 -0.13
C THR A 107 13.39 -7.71 0.05
N ILE A 108 12.74 -7.00 0.98
CA ILE A 108 11.29 -6.87 1.08
C ILE A 108 10.98 -5.39 0.94
N ASP A 109 10.26 -5.02 -0.12
CA ASP A 109 10.00 -3.62 -0.46
C ASP A 109 8.48 -3.36 -0.56
N ASP A 110 8.10 -2.13 -0.31
CA ASP A 110 6.73 -1.64 -0.45
C ASP A 110 6.77 -0.31 -1.22
N GLY A 111 6.63 -0.41 -2.55
CA GLY A 111 6.76 0.69 -3.50
C GLY A 111 8.04 0.69 -4.32
N LEU A 112 8.95 -0.27 -4.10
CA LEU A 112 10.16 -0.50 -4.91
C LEU A 112 11.28 0.55 -4.75
N ASP A 113 11.30 1.33 -3.68
CA ASP A 113 12.32 2.38 -3.54
C ASP A 113 13.70 1.82 -3.14
N LEU A 114 13.76 0.80 -2.28
CA LEU A 114 15.00 0.11 -1.93
C LEU A 114 15.61 -0.58 -3.17
N VAL A 115 14.80 -1.37 -3.87
CA VAL A 115 15.23 -2.11 -5.08
C VAL A 115 15.70 -1.14 -6.17
N SER A 116 14.98 -0.03 -6.40
CA SER A 116 15.37 0.99 -7.36
C SER A 116 16.68 1.67 -6.99
N LEU A 117 16.89 1.95 -5.71
CA LEU A 117 18.12 2.56 -5.21
C LEU A 117 19.32 1.60 -5.37
N ILE A 118 19.13 0.31 -5.07
CA ILE A 118 20.16 -0.72 -5.29
C ILE A 118 20.54 -0.79 -6.77
N HIS A 119 19.57 -0.87 -7.68
CA HIS A 119 19.84 -0.98 -9.11
C HIS A 119 20.47 0.27 -9.72
N SER A 120 20.16 1.46 -9.18
CA SER A 120 20.70 2.73 -9.70
C SER A 120 22.05 3.13 -9.13
N LYS A 121 22.29 2.90 -7.81
CA LYS A 121 23.47 3.43 -7.11
C LYS A 121 24.35 2.37 -6.44
N TYR A 122 23.81 1.19 -6.12
CA TYR A 122 24.47 0.19 -5.26
C TYR A 122 24.54 -1.18 -5.93
N GLN A 123 24.87 -1.20 -7.23
CA GLN A 123 24.92 -2.43 -8.03
C GLN A 123 25.95 -3.46 -7.53
N ASP A 124 26.92 -3.03 -6.75
CA ASP A 124 27.91 -3.89 -6.08
C ASP A 124 27.28 -4.87 -5.09
N LEU A 125 26.06 -4.61 -4.60
CA LEU A 125 25.30 -5.53 -3.75
C LEU A 125 24.62 -6.67 -4.52
N ILE A 126 24.29 -6.47 -5.80
CA ILE A 126 23.46 -7.37 -6.60
C ILE A 126 23.97 -8.82 -6.58
N PRO A 127 25.29 -9.11 -6.69
CA PRO A 127 25.79 -10.49 -6.64
C PRO A 127 25.48 -11.25 -5.35
N SER A 128 25.16 -10.54 -4.26
CA SER A 128 24.84 -11.14 -2.96
C SER A 128 23.33 -11.25 -2.72
N ILE A 129 22.50 -10.70 -3.63
CA ILE A 129 21.03 -10.71 -3.52
C ILE A 129 20.48 -11.93 -4.24
N ILE A 130 19.86 -12.85 -3.51
CA ILE A 130 19.22 -14.04 -4.08
C ILE A 130 17.82 -13.77 -4.63
N GLY A 131 17.23 -12.65 -4.28
CA GLY A 131 15.92 -12.19 -4.75
C GLY A 131 15.27 -11.19 -3.80
N GLY A 132 14.05 -10.79 -4.13
CA GLY A 132 13.26 -9.89 -3.30
C GLY A 132 11.75 -10.14 -3.41
N ALA A 133 10.98 -9.43 -2.59
CA ALA A 133 9.53 -9.47 -2.59
C ALA A 133 8.96 -8.05 -2.56
N GLU A 134 7.85 -7.83 -3.28
CA GLU A 134 7.18 -6.54 -3.38
C GLU A 134 5.75 -6.63 -2.86
N GLU A 135 5.41 -5.73 -1.94
CA GLU A 135 4.12 -5.70 -1.22
C GLU A 135 3.00 -5.07 -2.05
N THR A 136 3.28 -4.04 -2.86
CA THR A 136 2.23 -3.17 -3.39
C THR A 136 2.13 -3.16 -4.92
N THR A 137 0.93 -2.90 -5.44
CA THR A 137 0.66 -2.80 -6.89
C THR A 137 1.57 -1.80 -7.60
N THR A 138 1.84 -0.65 -6.98
CA THR A 138 2.71 0.39 -7.57
C THR A 138 4.14 -0.13 -7.76
N GLY A 139 4.69 -0.84 -6.77
CA GLY A 139 6.01 -1.45 -6.87
C GLY A 139 6.05 -2.58 -7.90
N VAL A 140 5.01 -3.44 -7.95
CA VAL A 140 4.91 -4.50 -8.97
C VAL A 140 4.86 -3.93 -10.39
N ASN A 141 4.15 -2.82 -10.61
CA ASN A 141 4.14 -2.14 -11.91
C ASN A 141 5.54 -1.60 -12.30
N ARG A 142 6.25 -1.03 -11.33
CA ARG A 142 7.65 -0.58 -11.52
C ARG A 142 8.58 -1.76 -11.82
N LEU A 143 8.41 -2.91 -11.13
CA LEU A 143 9.16 -4.13 -11.42
C LEU A 143 8.94 -4.62 -12.84
N ARG A 144 7.69 -4.67 -13.30
CA ARG A 144 7.36 -5.07 -14.68
C ARG A 144 7.98 -4.13 -15.72
N ALA A 145 8.02 -2.83 -15.44
CA ALA A 145 8.73 -1.86 -16.28
C ALA A 145 10.25 -2.15 -16.28
N MET A 146 10.86 -2.46 -15.12
CA MET A 146 12.29 -2.82 -15.05
C MET A 146 12.60 -4.11 -15.80
N VAL A 147 11.67 -5.09 -15.83
CA VAL A 147 11.83 -6.30 -16.66
C VAL A 147 11.78 -5.94 -18.14
N ALA A 148 10.80 -5.14 -18.57
CA ALA A 148 10.66 -4.71 -19.97
C ALA A 148 11.89 -3.95 -20.48
N ASP A 149 12.52 -3.14 -19.61
CA ASP A 149 13.74 -2.39 -19.90
C ASP A 149 15.04 -3.23 -19.77
N GLY A 150 14.95 -4.52 -19.35
CA GLY A 150 16.12 -5.37 -19.04
C GLY A 150 16.96 -4.88 -17.86
N ALA A 151 16.39 -4.02 -17.03
CA ALA A 151 17.07 -3.39 -15.89
C ALA A 151 17.08 -4.27 -14.65
N LEU A 152 16.07 -5.13 -14.43
CA LEU A 152 15.99 -6.02 -13.28
C LEU A 152 17.12 -7.06 -13.31
N LYS A 153 17.85 -7.24 -12.18
CA LYS A 153 19.06 -8.08 -12.10
C LYS A 153 18.95 -9.30 -11.19
N TYR A 154 17.83 -9.45 -10.47
CA TYR A 154 17.57 -10.62 -9.61
C TYR A 154 16.05 -10.90 -9.57
N PRO A 155 15.63 -12.14 -9.22
CA PRO A 155 14.22 -12.50 -9.20
C PRO A 155 13.46 -11.75 -8.11
N MET A 156 12.23 -11.33 -8.43
CA MET A 156 11.33 -10.66 -7.51
C MET A 156 10.00 -11.41 -7.41
N VAL A 157 9.47 -11.55 -6.19
CA VAL A 157 8.14 -12.13 -5.96
C VAL A 157 7.13 -11.00 -5.77
N ALA A 158 6.14 -10.91 -6.66
CA ALA A 158 5.01 -10.01 -6.54
C ALA A 158 4.02 -10.55 -5.48
N VAL A 159 4.30 -10.29 -4.21
CA VAL A 159 3.41 -10.69 -3.10
C VAL A 159 2.03 -10.05 -3.25
N ASN A 160 1.97 -8.81 -3.76
CA ASN A 160 0.71 -8.15 -4.08
C ASN A 160 -0.24 -9.01 -4.94
N ASP A 161 0.28 -9.88 -5.81
CA ASP A 161 -0.52 -10.63 -6.78
C ASP A 161 -0.99 -12.00 -6.25
N SER A 162 -0.57 -12.39 -5.05
CA SER A 162 -1.12 -13.56 -4.34
C SER A 162 -2.58 -13.30 -3.96
N ARG A 163 -3.47 -14.30 -4.11
CA ARG A 163 -4.92 -14.14 -3.88
C ARG A 163 -5.23 -13.75 -2.43
N THR A 164 -4.52 -14.38 -1.47
CA THR A 164 -4.68 -14.07 -0.04
C THR A 164 -4.15 -12.69 0.34
N LYS A 165 -3.28 -12.09 -0.50
CA LYS A 165 -2.89 -10.68 -0.38
C LYS A 165 -3.85 -9.80 -1.17
N HIS A 166 -3.95 -9.98 -2.48
CA HIS A 166 -4.62 -9.05 -3.40
C HIS A 166 -6.10 -8.81 -3.07
N LEU A 167 -6.83 -9.89 -2.80
CA LEU A 167 -8.27 -9.80 -2.52
C LEU A 167 -8.58 -9.42 -1.07
N MET A 168 -7.70 -9.74 -0.12
CA MET A 168 -7.95 -9.44 1.28
C MET A 168 -7.40 -8.07 1.67
N ASP A 169 -6.15 -7.80 1.35
CA ASP A 169 -5.47 -6.56 1.71
C ASP A 169 -5.97 -5.38 0.87
N ASN A 170 -5.87 -5.47 -0.46
CA ASN A 170 -6.24 -4.34 -1.33
C ASN A 170 -7.74 -4.06 -1.27
N TYR A 171 -8.61 -5.08 -1.30
CA TYR A 171 -10.05 -4.88 -1.28
C TYR A 171 -10.60 -4.61 0.12
N ILE A 172 -10.39 -5.53 1.06
CA ILE A 172 -10.99 -5.42 2.41
C ILE A 172 -10.19 -4.41 3.26
N GLY A 173 -8.86 -4.56 3.29
CA GLY A 173 -7.96 -3.76 4.11
C GLY A 173 -8.01 -2.28 3.72
N THR A 174 -7.73 -1.96 2.45
CA THR A 174 -7.74 -0.58 1.96
C THR A 174 -9.14 0.04 2.07
N GLY A 175 -10.20 -0.73 1.72
CA GLY A 175 -11.57 -0.23 1.82
C GLY A 175 -11.92 0.24 3.22
N GLN A 176 -11.65 -0.60 4.23
CA GLN A 176 -11.95 -0.26 5.62
C GLN A 176 -11.05 0.85 6.16
N SER A 177 -9.73 0.72 5.98
CA SER A 177 -8.76 1.64 6.58
C SER A 177 -8.80 3.05 5.97
N THR A 178 -9.17 3.18 4.69
CA THR A 178 -9.37 4.50 4.05
C THR A 178 -10.53 5.25 4.70
N ILE A 179 -11.66 4.58 4.91
CA ILE A 179 -12.81 5.20 5.59
C ILE A 179 -12.45 5.51 7.05
N ASP A 180 -11.75 4.62 7.76
CA ASP A 180 -11.27 4.89 9.12
C ASP A 180 -10.36 6.14 9.17
N GLY A 181 -9.43 6.28 8.23
CA GLY A 181 -8.55 7.44 8.12
C GLY A 181 -9.33 8.76 7.89
N ILE A 182 -10.31 8.74 6.99
CA ILE A 182 -11.18 9.89 6.74
C ILE A 182 -11.96 10.27 8.00
N LEU A 183 -12.57 9.31 8.68
CA LEU A 183 -13.36 9.56 9.89
C LEU A 183 -12.51 10.09 11.03
N ARG A 184 -11.31 9.54 11.26
CA ARG A 184 -10.39 10.01 12.32
C ARG A 184 -9.88 11.41 12.03
N ALA A 185 -9.38 11.69 10.83
CA ALA A 185 -8.87 13.01 10.47
C ALA A 185 -9.94 14.10 10.58
N THR A 186 -11.16 13.81 10.18
CA THR A 186 -12.26 14.78 10.21
C THR A 186 -12.97 14.88 11.56
N GLY A 187 -12.78 13.91 12.45
CA GLY A 187 -13.52 13.80 13.70
C GLY A 187 -14.95 13.30 13.53
N GLY A 188 -15.17 12.46 12.53
CA GLY A 188 -16.46 11.79 12.32
C GLY A 188 -17.36 12.50 11.30
N VAL A 189 -16.85 12.87 10.13
CA VAL A 189 -17.66 13.41 9.05
C VAL A 189 -18.76 12.43 8.62
N LEU A 190 -19.97 12.94 8.38
CA LEU A 190 -21.09 12.12 7.91
C LEU A 190 -20.90 11.80 6.41
N LEU A 191 -20.89 10.52 6.06
CA LEU A 191 -20.84 10.05 4.68
C LEU A 191 -22.24 9.92 4.06
N ALA A 192 -23.25 9.54 4.85
CA ALA A 192 -24.60 9.31 4.36
C ALA A 192 -25.14 10.53 3.62
N GLY A 193 -25.69 10.30 2.43
CA GLY A 193 -26.23 11.34 1.54
C GLY A 193 -25.19 12.21 0.84
N LYS A 194 -23.89 12.00 1.07
CA LYS A 194 -22.81 12.71 0.37
C LYS A 194 -22.47 12.03 -0.95
N VAL A 195 -22.04 12.81 -1.94
CA VAL A 195 -21.46 12.30 -3.18
C VAL A 195 -19.99 11.97 -2.92
N PHE A 196 -19.70 10.67 -2.89
CA PHE A 196 -18.36 10.16 -2.61
C PHE A 196 -17.72 9.67 -3.92
N VAL A 197 -16.71 10.39 -4.38
CA VAL A 197 -16.02 10.11 -5.64
C VAL A 197 -14.82 9.21 -5.36
N VAL A 198 -14.79 8.03 -6.00
CA VAL A 198 -13.66 7.10 -5.98
C VAL A 198 -12.96 7.16 -7.33
N ALA A 199 -11.75 7.66 -7.39
CA ALA A 199 -10.94 7.71 -8.59
C ALA A 199 -10.03 6.50 -8.67
N GLY A 200 -10.37 5.57 -9.56
CA GLY A 200 -9.79 4.23 -9.72
C GLY A 200 -10.74 3.13 -9.25
N PHE A 201 -10.91 2.06 -10.06
CA PHE A 201 -11.77 0.92 -9.73
C PHE A 201 -11.04 -0.42 -9.84
N GLY A 202 -9.75 -0.43 -9.41
CA GLY A 202 -9.03 -1.65 -9.07
C GLY A 202 -9.51 -2.21 -7.72
N GLU A 203 -8.87 -3.24 -7.18
CA GLU A 203 -9.34 -3.87 -5.93
C GLU A 203 -9.44 -2.88 -4.76
N CYS A 204 -8.47 -1.97 -4.62
CA CYS A 204 -8.55 -0.91 -3.60
C CYS A 204 -9.78 -0.01 -3.82
N GLY A 205 -9.99 0.45 -5.05
CA GLY A 205 -11.12 1.32 -5.39
C GLY A 205 -12.47 0.66 -5.16
N LYS A 206 -12.63 -0.61 -5.56
CA LYS A 206 -13.82 -1.43 -5.26
C LYS A 206 -14.08 -1.51 -3.76
N GLY A 207 -13.02 -1.76 -2.98
CA GLY A 207 -13.12 -1.82 -1.52
C GLY A 207 -13.57 -0.51 -0.90
N VAL A 208 -13.01 0.62 -1.35
CA VAL A 208 -13.40 1.96 -0.87
C VAL A 208 -14.84 2.28 -1.28
N ALA A 209 -15.22 2.01 -2.53
CA ALA A 209 -16.58 2.22 -3.04
C ALA A 209 -17.61 1.44 -2.21
N ALA A 210 -17.38 0.14 -2.01
CA ALA A 210 -18.28 -0.71 -1.24
C ALA A 210 -18.44 -0.25 0.23
N ARG A 211 -17.38 0.27 0.85
CA ARG A 211 -17.46 0.77 2.24
C ARG A 211 -18.16 2.13 2.32
N ALA A 212 -17.91 3.04 1.38
CA ALA A 212 -18.60 4.32 1.32
C ALA A 212 -20.11 4.14 1.06
N ASP A 213 -20.47 3.25 0.13
CA ASP A 213 -21.86 2.87 -0.18
C ASP A 213 -22.53 2.26 1.05
N GLY A 214 -21.90 1.30 1.72
CA GLY A 214 -22.39 0.69 2.96
C GLY A 214 -22.60 1.68 4.11
N MET A 215 -22.00 2.87 4.06
CA MET A 215 -22.25 3.98 4.99
C MET A 215 -23.28 5.01 4.46
N GLY A 216 -23.99 4.68 3.37
CA GLY A 216 -25.06 5.49 2.82
C GLY A 216 -24.59 6.66 1.94
N ALA A 217 -23.34 6.66 1.48
CA ALA A 217 -22.89 7.64 0.49
C ALA A 217 -23.42 7.30 -0.91
N ARG A 218 -23.63 8.31 -1.75
CA ARG A 218 -23.82 8.12 -3.18
C ARG A 218 -22.47 8.03 -3.86
N VAL A 219 -22.06 6.83 -4.23
CA VAL A 219 -20.74 6.60 -4.83
C VAL A 219 -20.75 6.94 -6.32
N VAL A 220 -19.74 7.69 -6.73
CA VAL A 220 -19.40 7.99 -8.13
C VAL A 220 -18.00 7.44 -8.39
N VAL A 221 -17.82 6.68 -9.46
CA VAL A 221 -16.55 6.11 -9.87
C VAL A 221 -15.96 6.91 -11.04
N VAL A 222 -14.68 7.20 -10.97
CA VAL A 222 -13.90 7.75 -12.07
C VAL A 222 -12.86 6.70 -12.48
N GLU A 223 -12.93 6.21 -13.71
CA GLU A 223 -12.06 5.15 -14.21
C GLU A 223 -11.72 5.38 -15.70
N VAL A 224 -10.51 5.00 -16.09
CA VAL A 224 -10.02 5.13 -17.48
C VAL A 224 -9.99 3.78 -18.22
N ASP A 225 -9.95 2.67 -17.48
CA ASP A 225 -10.05 1.33 -18.04
C ASP A 225 -11.52 1.02 -18.37
N PRO A 226 -11.87 0.76 -19.64
CA PRO A 226 -13.27 0.57 -20.04
C PRO A 226 -13.91 -0.68 -19.41
N PHE A 227 -13.13 -1.74 -19.13
CA PHE A 227 -13.64 -2.93 -18.48
C PHE A 227 -14.01 -2.66 -17.01
N ARG A 228 -13.12 -1.97 -16.28
CA ARG A 228 -13.38 -1.60 -14.88
C ARG A 228 -14.51 -0.58 -14.76
N ALA A 229 -14.61 0.38 -15.70
CA ALA A 229 -15.73 1.32 -15.76
C ALA A 229 -17.05 0.59 -15.99
N LEU A 230 -17.07 -0.40 -16.91
CA LEU A 230 -18.24 -1.25 -17.14
C LEU A 230 -18.58 -2.06 -15.88
N GLN A 231 -17.58 -2.64 -15.22
CA GLN A 231 -17.79 -3.37 -13.96
C GLN A 231 -18.42 -2.48 -12.90
N ALA A 232 -17.90 -1.27 -12.69
CA ALA A 232 -18.48 -0.31 -11.75
C ALA A 232 -19.97 -0.02 -12.05
N THR A 233 -20.29 0.14 -13.34
CA THR A 233 -21.68 0.35 -13.80
C THR A 233 -22.56 -0.86 -13.50
N MET A 234 -22.06 -2.09 -13.71
CA MET A 234 -22.82 -3.32 -13.42
C MET A 234 -22.99 -3.57 -11.91
N GLU A 235 -22.08 -3.05 -11.09
CA GLU A 235 -22.20 -3.06 -9.62
C GLU A 235 -23.13 -1.94 -9.09
N GLY A 236 -23.72 -1.12 -9.98
CA GLY A 236 -24.72 -0.09 -9.66
C GLY A 236 -24.14 1.28 -9.38
N TYR A 237 -22.85 1.50 -9.57
CA TYR A 237 -22.23 2.80 -9.37
C TYR A 237 -22.37 3.71 -10.60
N GLU A 238 -22.54 5.01 -10.35
CA GLU A 238 -22.50 6.03 -11.40
C GLU A 238 -21.04 6.24 -11.85
N VAL A 239 -20.77 6.22 -13.16
CA VAL A 239 -19.44 6.43 -13.71
C VAL A 239 -19.37 7.76 -14.43
N MET A 240 -18.35 8.58 -14.13
CA MET A 240 -18.16 9.92 -14.70
C MET A 240 -16.69 10.17 -15.05
N THR A 241 -16.45 11.20 -15.88
CA THR A 241 -15.11 11.79 -15.98
C THR A 241 -14.79 12.60 -14.72
N MET A 242 -13.48 12.77 -14.38
CA MET A 242 -13.09 13.58 -13.22
C MET A 242 -13.62 15.02 -13.32
N THR A 243 -13.68 15.61 -14.52
CA THR A 243 -14.23 16.95 -14.75
C THR A 243 -15.72 17.04 -14.39
N GLN A 244 -16.49 15.99 -14.62
CA GLN A 244 -17.91 15.93 -14.23
C GLN A 244 -18.03 15.68 -12.72
N ALA A 245 -17.30 14.71 -12.20
CA ALA A 245 -17.30 14.34 -10.79
C ALA A 245 -16.87 15.51 -9.88
N ALA A 246 -15.89 16.32 -10.30
CA ALA A 246 -15.45 17.51 -9.58
C ALA A 246 -16.56 18.52 -9.29
N LYS A 247 -17.57 18.62 -10.16
CA LYS A 247 -18.71 19.56 -9.99
C LYS A 247 -19.75 19.08 -8.99
N VAL A 248 -19.83 17.76 -8.79
CA VAL A 248 -20.91 17.15 -7.99
C VAL A 248 -20.42 16.47 -6.71
N GLY A 249 -19.12 16.15 -6.62
CA GLY A 249 -18.51 15.47 -5.48
C GLY A 249 -18.46 16.33 -4.22
N ASP A 250 -18.70 15.70 -3.08
CA ASP A 250 -18.49 16.28 -1.76
C ASP A 250 -17.20 15.75 -1.13
N MET A 251 -16.85 14.48 -1.42
CA MET A 251 -15.63 13.81 -0.98
C MET A 251 -14.98 13.09 -2.14
N PHE A 252 -13.65 13.09 -2.19
CA PHE A 252 -12.85 12.50 -3.25
C PHE A 252 -11.76 11.63 -2.65
N VAL A 253 -11.63 10.39 -3.15
CA VAL A 253 -10.54 9.48 -2.81
C VAL A 253 -9.88 9.02 -4.09
N THR A 254 -8.56 9.26 -4.23
CA THR A 254 -7.75 8.71 -5.32
C THR A 254 -7.11 7.39 -4.90
N VAL A 255 -7.16 6.39 -5.78
CA VAL A 255 -6.64 5.04 -5.54
C VAL A 255 -6.17 4.36 -6.82
N THR A 256 -5.49 5.10 -7.68
CA THR A 256 -5.11 4.65 -9.04
C THR A 256 -3.66 4.18 -9.15
N GLY A 257 -2.78 4.65 -8.27
CA GLY A 257 -1.33 4.51 -8.43
C GLY A 257 -0.76 5.34 -9.58
N ASN A 258 -1.50 6.34 -10.10
CA ASN A 258 -1.09 7.18 -11.22
C ASN A 258 -0.86 8.63 -10.76
N LYS A 259 -0.48 9.51 -11.68
CA LYS A 259 -0.10 10.89 -11.39
C LYS A 259 -1.22 11.87 -11.75
N HIS A 260 -1.41 12.92 -10.90
CA HIS A 260 -2.30 14.06 -11.14
C HIS A 260 -3.74 13.65 -11.54
N VAL A 261 -4.26 12.62 -10.93
CA VAL A 261 -5.65 12.15 -11.10
C VAL A 261 -6.63 13.28 -10.74
N ILE A 262 -6.34 13.99 -9.65
CA ILE A 262 -6.98 15.26 -9.32
C ILE A 262 -5.97 16.37 -9.59
N SER A 263 -6.18 17.13 -10.66
CA SER A 263 -5.37 18.29 -11.05
C SER A 263 -5.88 19.59 -10.44
N ALA A 264 -5.06 20.66 -10.51
CA ALA A 264 -5.47 22.01 -10.15
C ALA A 264 -6.74 22.47 -10.88
N GLU A 265 -6.94 22.08 -12.15
CA GLU A 265 -8.13 22.43 -12.92
C GLU A 265 -9.38 21.73 -12.36
N HIS A 266 -9.28 20.47 -11.94
CA HIS A 266 -10.38 19.78 -11.28
C HIS A 266 -10.73 20.45 -9.93
N ILE A 267 -9.72 20.85 -9.15
CA ILE A 267 -9.91 21.55 -7.87
C ILE A 267 -10.67 22.87 -8.05
N LYS A 268 -10.41 23.61 -9.13
CA LYS A 268 -11.16 24.83 -9.45
C LYS A 268 -12.67 24.59 -9.66
N LEU A 269 -13.06 23.38 -10.09
CA LEU A 269 -14.44 23.00 -10.34
C LEU A 269 -15.16 22.47 -9.09
N MET A 270 -14.44 22.04 -8.05
CA MET A 270 -15.02 21.47 -6.85
C MET A 270 -15.89 22.44 -6.08
N LYS A 271 -16.83 21.89 -5.33
CA LYS A 271 -17.71 22.64 -4.42
C LYS A 271 -16.91 23.30 -3.28
N ASP A 272 -17.52 24.32 -2.67
CA ASP A 272 -17.09 24.78 -1.35
C ASP A 272 -17.28 23.66 -0.32
N GLY A 273 -16.27 23.41 0.50
CA GLY A 273 -16.27 22.34 1.49
C GLY A 273 -15.89 20.95 0.95
N ALA A 274 -15.45 20.83 -0.31
CA ALA A 274 -15.00 19.55 -0.86
C ALA A 274 -13.79 19.01 -0.10
N LEU A 275 -13.82 17.70 0.22
CA LEU A 275 -12.79 17.00 0.95
C LEU A 275 -12.04 16.06 -0.01
N ILE A 276 -10.71 16.11 0.01
CA ILE A 276 -9.84 15.31 -0.85
C ILE A 276 -8.93 14.44 0.02
N ALA A 277 -8.87 13.14 -0.30
CA ALA A 277 -7.99 12.17 0.33
C ALA A 277 -7.32 11.30 -0.74
N ASN A 278 -6.17 10.75 -0.41
CA ASN A 278 -5.47 9.77 -1.22
C ASN A 278 -5.34 8.44 -0.47
N ALA A 279 -5.64 7.35 -1.14
CA ALA A 279 -5.39 5.98 -0.68
C ALA A 279 -4.45 5.21 -1.63
N GLY A 280 -3.88 5.89 -2.63
CA GLY A 280 -2.82 5.36 -3.47
C GLY A 280 -1.45 5.52 -2.80
N HIS A 281 -0.49 4.71 -3.22
CA HIS A 281 0.80 4.56 -2.53
C HIS A 281 1.61 5.85 -2.43
N PHE A 282 1.70 6.63 -3.51
CA PHE A 282 2.46 7.88 -3.56
C PHE A 282 1.55 9.12 -3.47
N ASP A 283 2.11 10.23 -3.01
CA ASP A 283 1.46 11.54 -2.86
C ASP A 283 1.30 12.32 -4.17
N ILE A 284 1.47 11.67 -5.32
CA ILE A 284 1.43 12.29 -6.65
C ILE A 284 0.08 12.22 -7.35
N GLU A 285 -0.89 11.48 -6.81
CA GLU A 285 -2.22 11.35 -7.41
C GLU A 285 -3.02 12.66 -7.34
N ILE A 286 -2.81 13.43 -6.28
CA ILE A 286 -3.38 14.76 -6.10
C ILE A 286 -2.29 15.78 -6.45
N ASP A 287 -2.63 16.77 -7.27
CA ASP A 287 -1.74 17.91 -7.55
C ASP A 287 -1.70 18.88 -6.35
N VAL A 288 -1.01 18.44 -5.28
CA VAL A 288 -0.88 19.21 -4.04
C VAL A 288 -0.12 20.51 -4.30
N VAL A 289 0.88 20.51 -5.19
CA VAL A 289 1.62 21.72 -5.57
C VAL A 289 0.69 22.72 -6.25
N GLY A 290 -0.13 22.25 -7.19
CA GLY A 290 -1.17 23.07 -7.84
C GLY A 290 -2.21 23.59 -6.84
N LEU A 291 -2.63 22.77 -5.86
CA LEU A 291 -3.56 23.20 -4.81
C LEU A 291 -2.94 24.32 -3.95
N HIS A 292 -1.68 24.19 -3.53
CA HIS A 292 -0.95 25.26 -2.83
C HIS A 292 -0.84 26.54 -3.67
N ALA A 293 -0.58 26.41 -4.97
CA ALA A 293 -0.48 27.56 -5.88
C ALA A 293 -1.84 28.27 -6.09
N LEU A 294 -2.95 27.53 -6.00
CA LEU A 294 -4.31 28.09 -6.09
C LEU A 294 -4.74 28.78 -4.79
N ALA A 295 -4.25 28.34 -3.65
CA ALA A 295 -4.71 28.82 -2.36
C ALA A 295 -4.06 30.15 -1.96
N SER A 296 -4.86 31.07 -1.44
CA SER A 296 -4.36 32.31 -0.82
C SER A 296 -3.93 32.12 0.64
N LYS A 297 -4.44 31.08 1.29
CA LYS A 297 -4.17 30.72 2.69
C LYS A 297 -4.35 29.23 2.87
N VAL A 298 -3.51 28.62 3.71
CA VAL A 298 -3.62 27.24 4.17
C VAL A 298 -3.59 27.23 5.69
N VAL A 299 -4.45 26.45 6.31
CA VAL A 299 -4.54 26.30 7.77
C VAL A 299 -4.66 24.83 8.12
N GLU A 300 -3.82 24.30 8.98
CA GLU A 300 -4.04 23.02 9.60
C GLU A 300 -5.07 23.19 10.71
N ILE A 301 -6.29 22.66 10.51
CA ILE A 301 -7.40 22.81 11.46
C ILE A 301 -7.47 21.66 12.45
N ARG A 302 -6.87 20.52 12.10
CA ARG A 302 -6.67 19.33 12.93
C ARG A 302 -5.44 18.57 12.43
N PRO A 303 -4.82 17.71 13.25
CA PRO A 303 -3.78 16.81 12.74
C PRO A 303 -4.27 16.05 11.50
N GLN A 304 -3.47 16.09 10.44
CA GLN A 304 -3.76 15.45 9.15
C GLN A 304 -4.97 16.03 8.38
N LEU A 305 -5.45 17.24 8.71
CA LEU A 305 -6.54 17.93 8.01
C LEU A 305 -6.18 19.40 7.77
N GLN A 306 -5.90 19.72 6.52
CA GLN A 306 -5.57 21.06 6.06
C GLN A 306 -6.78 21.70 5.35
N GLU A 307 -7.05 22.97 5.62
CA GLU A 307 -8.05 23.82 4.96
C GLU A 307 -7.37 24.80 4.03
N PHE A 308 -7.70 24.74 2.75
CA PHE A 308 -7.18 25.62 1.69
C PHE A 308 -8.23 26.65 1.28
N TYR A 309 -7.91 27.91 1.32
CA TYR A 309 -8.77 29.02 0.87
C TYR A 309 -8.47 29.33 -0.59
N VAL A 310 -9.29 28.83 -1.51
CA VAL A 310 -9.14 28.97 -2.96
C VAL A 310 -10.03 30.13 -3.45
N PRO A 311 -9.48 31.18 -4.09
CA PRO A 311 -10.28 32.29 -4.60
C PRO A 311 -11.32 31.83 -5.65
N THR A 312 -12.56 32.32 -5.53
CA THR A 312 -13.64 32.07 -6.49
C THR A 312 -13.86 33.31 -7.35
N GLY A 313 -13.16 33.41 -8.49
CA GLY A 313 -13.32 34.51 -9.44
C GLY A 313 -12.23 34.49 -10.50
N MET A 314 -12.60 34.68 -11.76
CA MET A 314 -11.63 34.84 -12.84
C MET A 314 -10.80 36.10 -12.64
N GLN A 315 -9.50 35.97 -12.80
CA GLN A 315 -8.51 37.03 -13.05
C GLN A 315 -8.61 38.31 -12.18
N ASN A 316 -7.83 38.32 -11.15
CA ASN A 316 -7.57 39.39 -10.19
C ASN A 316 -8.33 39.28 -8.85
N ALA A 317 -7.55 39.21 -7.77
CA ALA A 317 -7.96 39.24 -6.36
C ALA A 317 -8.68 40.55 -5.90
N LYS A 318 -9.49 41.16 -6.75
CA LYS A 318 -10.22 42.40 -6.50
C LYS A 318 -11.74 42.27 -6.49
N ILE A 319 -12.33 41.06 -6.69
CA ILE A 319 -13.77 40.90 -6.54
C ILE A 319 -14.07 40.76 -5.06
N LYS A 320 -14.28 41.87 -4.41
CA LYS A 320 -14.86 41.94 -3.07
C LYS A 320 -16.38 41.77 -3.20
N ASN A 321 -17.00 41.02 -2.26
CA ASN A 321 -18.46 41.07 -2.12
C ASN A 321 -18.92 42.49 -1.75
N GLN A 322 -20.23 42.73 -1.68
CA GLN A 322 -20.75 44.05 -1.29
C GLN A 322 -20.23 44.58 0.05
N ASN A 323 -19.65 43.67 0.89
CA ASN A 323 -18.99 44.01 2.16
C ASN A 323 -17.48 44.06 2.05
N GLY A 324 -16.88 44.10 0.85
CA GLY A 324 -15.44 44.25 0.64
C GLY A 324 -14.58 43.04 0.83
N ASN A 325 -15.16 41.83 1.08
CA ASN A 325 -14.41 40.58 1.31
C ASN A 325 -14.25 39.79 0.01
N ALA A 326 -13.04 39.24 -0.23
CA ALA A 326 -12.81 38.32 -1.33
C ALA A 326 -13.64 37.03 -1.16
N LYS A 327 -14.26 36.54 -2.26
CA LYS A 327 -14.96 35.26 -2.23
C LYS A 327 -13.95 34.13 -2.32
N PHE A 328 -13.93 33.25 -1.31
CA PHE A 328 -13.15 32.02 -1.28
C PHE A 328 -14.09 30.84 -1.17
N LYS A 329 -13.65 29.71 -1.72
CA LYS A 329 -14.15 28.40 -1.35
C LYS A 329 -13.10 27.67 -0.53
N LYS A 330 -13.54 26.79 0.33
CA LYS A 330 -12.68 25.95 1.16
C LYS A 330 -12.54 24.59 0.52
N ILE A 331 -11.30 24.12 0.41
CA ILE A 331 -10.98 22.75 0.01
C ILE A 331 -10.22 22.12 1.17
N TYR A 332 -10.59 20.91 1.54
CA TYR A 332 -9.98 20.16 2.61
C TYR A 332 -9.09 19.05 2.05
N LEU A 333 -7.84 18.96 2.51
CA LEU A 333 -6.89 17.92 2.15
C LEU A 333 -6.53 17.09 3.37
N LEU A 334 -6.64 15.77 3.25
CA LEU A 334 -6.26 14.82 4.30
C LEU A 334 -4.86 14.26 4.05
N GLY A 335 -4.10 14.06 5.16
CA GLY A 335 -2.81 13.38 5.14
C GLY A 335 -1.77 14.03 4.22
N GLU A 336 -1.87 15.34 3.97
CA GLU A 336 -0.98 16.07 3.03
C GLU A 336 -0.98 15.46 1.61
N GLY A 337 -2.06 14.76 1.22
CA GLY A 337 -2.14 14.02 -0.04
C GLY A 337 -1.48 12.65 -0.03
N ARG A 338 -0.95 12.19 1.11
CA ARG A 338 -0.39 10.85 1.31
C ARG A 338 -1.48 9.84 1.68
N LEU A 339 -1.11 8.57 1.82
CA LEU A 339 -2.02 7.48 2.23
C LEU A 339 -2.78 7.84 3.51
N VAL A 340 -4.06 8.19 3.37
CA VAL A 340 -4.89 8.64 4.50
C VAL A 340 -5.07 7.56 5.58
N ASN A 341 -5.09 6.29 5.19
CA ASN A 341 -5.24 5.14 6.08
C ASN A 341 -4.05 4.94 7.03
N LEU A 342 -2.86 5.41 6.65
CA LEU A 342 -1.63 5.31 7.45
C LEU A 342 -1.23 6.65 8.06
N ALA A 343 -1.48 7.77 7.38
CA ALA A 343 -1.18 9.10 7.90
C ALA A 343 -2.11 9.47 9.06
N ALA A 344 -3.41 9.15 8.94
CA ALA A 344 -4.46 9.55 9.86
C ALA A 344 -5.06 8.40 10.70
N ALA A 345 -4.76 7.15 10.37
CA ALA A 345 -5.25 5.97 11.09
C ALA A 345 -4.13 4.93 11.30
N GLU A 346 -4.52 3.71 11.68
CA GLU A 346 -3.60 2.63 12.08
C GLU A 346 -3.14 1.76 10.88
N GLY A 347 -3.62 2.05 9.66
CA GLY A 347 -3.43 1.17 8.50
C GLY A 347 -4.42 0.01 8.46
N HIS A 348 -4.03 -1.07 7.79
CA HIS A 348 -4.91 -2.23 7.62
C HIS A 348 -5.06 -3.03 8.91
N PRO A 349 -6.24 -3.66 9.14
CA PRO A 349 -6.46 -4.51 10.31
C PRO A 349 -5.45 -5.66 10.39
N SER A 350 -5.01 -5.99 11.62
CA SER A 350 -4.00 -7.03 11.87
C SER A 350 -4.37 -8.40 11.29
N THR A 351 -5.66 -8.74 11.21
CA THR A 351 -6.14 -9.99 10.58
C THR A 351 -5.82 -10.02 9.08
N ILE A 352 -5.92 -8.88 8.42
CA ILE A 352 -5.60 -8.74 6.99
C ILE A 352 -4.07 -8.81 6.80
N MET A 353 -3.32 -8.02 7.54
CA MET A 353 -1.86 -8.00 7.45
C MET A 353 -1.22 -9.35 7.84
N ALA A 354 -1.93 -10.18 8.60
CA ALA A 354 -1.48 -11.55 8.89
C ALA A 354 -1.28 -12.38 7.62
N MET A 355 -2.14 -12.22 6.61
CA MET A 355 -2.03 -12.93 5.34
C MET A 355 -0.99 -12.28 4.42
N SER A 356 -0.95 -10.95 4.31
CA SER A 356 0.06 -10.24 3.53
C SER A 356 1.47 -10.58 4.02
N PHE A 357 1.71 -10.55 5.32
CA PHE A 357 3.03 -10.86 5.90
C PHE A 357 3.35 -12.36 5.97
N ALA A 358 2.34 -13.22 5.97
CA ALA A 358 2.55 -14.64 5.71
C ALA A 358 3.04 -14.88 4.27
N ASN A 359 2.49 -14.15 3.28
CA ASN A 359 2.97 -14.17 1.90
C ASN A 359 4.43 -13.68 1.80
N GLN A 360 4.80 -12.57 2.48
CA GLN A 360 6.18 -12.09 2.53
C GLN A 360 7.12 -13.14 3.10
N THR A 361 6.74 -13.77 4.20
CA THR A 361 7.54 -14.83 4.84
C THR A 361 7.72 -16.04 3.91
N MET A 362 6.64 -16.44 3.21
CA MET A 362 6.68 -17.54 2.25
C MET A 362 7.46 -17.17 0.98
N ALA A 363 7.46 -15.90 0.56
CA ALA A 363 8.25 -15.43 -0.55
C ALA A 363 9.77 -15.56 -0.26
N VAL A 364 10.20 -15.23 0.96
CA VAL A 364 11.59 -15.44 1.41
C VAL A 364 11.95 -16.91 1.36
N ASP A 365 11.11 -17.80 1.87
CA ASP A 365 11.33 -19.26 1.84
C ASP A 365 11.38 -19.80 0.40
N TYR A 366 10.48 -19.32 -0.45
CA TYR A 366 10.43 -19.69 -1.88
C TYR A 366 11.70 -19.26 -2.63
N LEU A 367 12.17 -18.03 -2.43
CA LEU A 367 13.40 -17.53 -3.04
C LEU A 367 14.62 -18.33 -2.58
N LEU A 368 14.72 -18.64 -1.29
CA LEU A 368 15.82 -19.43 -0.72
C LEU A 368 15.84 -20.86 -1.31
N LYS A 369 14.71 -21.53 -1.44
CA LYS A 369 14.59 -22.87 -2.02
C LYS A 369 14.88 -22.92 -3.53
N ASN A 370 14.71 -21.80 -4.20
CA ASN A 370 14.93 -21.67 -5.64
C ASN A 370 16.15 -20.82 -5.99
N GLU A 371 17.05 -20.62 -5.05
CA GLU A 371 18.30 -19.90 -5.29
C GLU A 371 19.05 -20.45 -6.50
N GLY A 372 19.47 -19.56 -7.40
CA GLY A 372 20.18 -19.90 -8.63
C GLY A 372 19.33 -20.57 -9.72
N LYS A 373 18.02 -20.79 -9.48
CA LYS A 373 17.11 -21.42 -10.46
C LYS A 373 16.18 -20.43 -11.14
N LEU A 374 15.93 -19.28 -10.52
CA LEU A 374 15.05 -18.25 -11.03
C LEU A 374 15.85 -17.20 -11.80
N ALA A 375 15.43 -16.88 -13.01
CA ALA A 375 15.98 -15.75 -13.77
C ALA A 375 15.54 -14.40 -13.16
N PRO A 376 16.22 -13.29 -13.47
CA PRO A 376 15.72 -11.95 -13.14
C PRO A 376 14.38 -11.68 -13.84
N ASP A 377 13.28 -11.87 -13.11
CA ASP A 377 11.90 -11.69 -13.57
C ASP A 377 10.98 -11.49 -12.37
N VAL A 378 9.69 -11.20 -12.63
CA VAL A 378 8.64 -11.06 -11.62
C VAL A 378 7.82 -12.33 -11.53
N TYR A 379 7.85 -12.96 -10.37
CA TYR A 379 7.15 -14.20 -10.07
C TYR A 379 5.96 -13.97 -9.14
N VAL A 380 4.95 -14.79 -9.23
CA VAL A 380 3.87 -14.89 -8.23
C VAL A 380 4.10 -16.16 -7.41
N LEU A 381 3.77 -16.14 -6.12
CA LEU A 381 3.86 -17.34 -5.30
C LEU A 381 3.03 -18.48 -5.91
N PRO A 382 3.57 -19.74 -5.92
CA PRO A 382 2.79 -20.90 -6.31
C PRO A 382 1.48 -21.00 -5.55
N ARG A 383 0.42 -21.42 -6.25
CA ARG A 383 -0.93 -21.50 -5.69
C ARG A 383 -0.99 -22.32 -4.40
N GLU A 384 -0.21 -23.37 -4.31
CA GLU A 384 -0.15 -24.26 -3.14
C GLU A 384 0.31 -23.52 -1.87
N LEU A 385 1.23 -22.54 -2.04
CA LEU A 385 1.72 -21.72 -0.93
C LEU A 385 0.65 -20.68 -0.52
N ASP A 386 -0.04 -20.09 -1.48
CA ASP A 386 -1.13 -19.14 -1.22
C ASP A 386 -2.33 -19.86 -0.55
N ASP A 387 -2.73 -21.04 -1.05
CA ASP A 387 -3.75 -21.90 -0.42
C ASP A 387 -3.36 -22.35 1.00
N ARG A 388 -2.06 -22.58 1.27
CA ARG A 388 -1.56 -22.88 2.61
C ARG A 388 -1.76 -21.70 3.56
N ILE A 389 -1.52 -20.46 3.11
CA ILE A 389 -1.74 -19.26 3.91
C ILE A 389 -3.22 -19.12 4.26
N ALA A 390 -4.12 -19.34 3.28
CA ALA A 390 -5.56 -19.33 3.53
C ALA A 390 -5.98 -20.36 4.59
N LYS A 391 -5.46 -21.59 4.51
CA LYS A 391 -5.72 -22.65 5.50
C LYS A 391 -5.24 -22.24 6.89
N LEU A 392 -4.01 -21.75 7.03
CA LEU A 392 -3.47 -21.30 8.30
C LEU A 392 -4.32 -20.16 8.91
N GLN A 393 -4.84 -19.26 8.07
CA GLN A 393 -5.72 -18.19 8.54
C GLN A 393 -7.07 -18.75 9.01
N LEU A 394 -7.72 -19.65 8.26
CA LEU A 394 -8.96 -20.30 8.66
C LEU A 394 -8.80 -21.09 9.96
N GLU A 395 -7.74 -21.90 10.07
CA GLU A 395 -7.41 -22.64 11.29
C GLU A 395 -7.23 -21.71 12.50
N SER A 396 -6.58 -20.54 12.30
CA SER A 396 -6.41 -19.56 13.38
C SER A 396 -7.73 -18.93 13.84
N MET A 397 -8.75 -18.96 13.00
CA MET A 397 -10.11 -18.49 13.27
C MET A 397 -11.01 -19.61 13.81
N GLY A 398 -10.50 -20.84 13.95
CA GLY A 398 -11.29 -22.01 14.34
C GLY A 398 -12.28 -22.48 13.29
N ILE A 399 -12.07 -22.12 12.01
CA ILE A 399 -12.95 -22.46 10.90
C ILE A 399 -12.45 -23.75 10.23
N THR A 400 -13.32 -24.75 10.12
CA THR A 400 -13.10 -25.98 9.36
C THR A 400 -13.93 -25.93 8.09
N ILE A 401 -13.34 -26.35 6.97
CA ILE A 401 -14.02 -26.45 5.67
C ILE A 401 -14.05 -27.90 5.20
N ASP A 402 -14.99 -28.21 4.34
CA ASP A 402 -15.08 -29.54 3.73
C ASP A 402 -13.91 -29.83 2.79
N ALA A 403 -13.53 -31.11 2.71
CA ALA A 403 -12.59 -31.61 1.71
C ALA A 403 -13.35 -32.27 0.57
N GLN A 404 -12.89 -32.12 -0.66
CA GLN A 404 -13.43 -32.84 -1.79
C GLN A 404 -13.29 -34.38 -1.59
N THR A 405 -14.35 -35.10 -1.86
CA THR A 405 -14.29 -36.58 -1.92
C THR A 405 -13.40 -37.00 -3.10
N ARG A 406 -12.99 -38.28 -3.10
CA ARG A 406 -12.22 -38.83 -4.23
C ARG A 406 -12.99 -38.74 -5.54
N GLU A 407 -14.30 -38.96 -5.50
CA GLU A 407 -15.17 -38.84 -6.66
C GLU A 407 -15.28 -37.43 -7.20
N GLN A 408 -15.49 -36.44 -6.31
CA GLN A 408 -15.51 -35.03 -6.68
C GLN A 408 -14.19 -34.57 -7.29
N LYS A 409 -13.07 -35.01 -6.71
CA LYS A 409 -11.75 -34.70 -7.24
C LYS A 409 -11.54 -35.33 -8.62
N HIS A 410 -11.89 -36.62 -8.78
CA HIS A 410 -11.80 -37.32 -10.06
C HIS A 410 -12.67 -36.62 -11.13
N TYR A 411 -13.89 -36.23 -10.78
CA TYR A 411 -14.78 -35.49 -11.68
C TYR A 411 -14.19 -34.16 -12.14
N SER A 412 -13.64 -33.38 -11.21
CA SER A 412 -13.06 -32.06 -11.52
C SER A 412 -11.74 -32.11 -12.33
N GLU A 413 -11.00 -33.22 -12.23
CA GLU A 413 -9.73 -33.44 -12.95
C GLU A 413 -9.91 -34.21 -14.27
N SER A 414 -11.13 -34.71 -14.59
CA SER A 414 -11.42 -35.53 -15.76
C SER A 414 -12.26 -34.75 -16.78
N TRP A 415 -11.81 -34.73 -18.04
CA TRP A 415 -12.59 -34.21 -19.17
C TRP A 415 -13.66 -35.21 -19.70
N ARG A 416 -13.67 -36.43 -19.17
CA ARG A 416 -14.52 -37.53 -19.68
C ARG A 416 -15.93 -37.55 -19.08
N HIS A 417 -16.17 -36.75 -18.04
CA HIS A 417 -17.46 -36.65 -17.38
C HIS A 417 -18.18 -35.40 -17.84
N GLY A 418 -19.26 -35.56 -18.57
CA GLY A 418 -20.15 -34.50 -19.03
C GLY A 418 -21.60 -34.96 -18.98
N THR A 419 -22.57 -34.06 -19.11
CA THR A 419 -24.00 -34.40 -19.29
C THR A 419 -24.32 -34.62 -20.74
#